data_e2c05ec87260904cea3f949d58d8dab2
#
_entry.id   e2c05ec87260904cea3f949d58d8dab2
#
_cell.length_a   1.000
_cell.length_b   1.000
_cell.length_c   1.000
_cell.angle_alpha   90.00
_cell.angle_beta   90.00
_cell.angle_gamma   90.00
#
_symmetry.space_group_name_H-M   'P 1'
#
loop_
_entity.id
_entity.type
_entity.pdbx_description
1 polymer ?
#
loop_
_entity_poly.entity_id
_entity_poly.type
_entity_poly.pdbx_seq_one_letter_code
_entity_poly.pdbx_strand_id
1 'polypeptide(L)'
;MRSLFPKEWVIREYTADYGIDLDVELFEECNDGVYITKGEHILFQVKTTNDIEVKDLKVYSKTNSDNCIFKVVKYPLDTALLATVEKMGSAVPVLLCLVDNVEREGYFVCLNDYIDKILISQKPDYDRQGTVTINIPIENRISSGTVAIEWYGKRAKLYSFFNLVNCQNRDLLYTSDCNLEQMVEIFLNRICRLDIWSDQRLKLFKEQIDYYIEHHSTKQADIIINDAIERGENVDEPIWEGTYCMGEVSFRHVTQIQELHRLWDQMCIISDMYETDYREAYLPTYYWSVVNE
;
A
#
# COMPACT_ATOMS: atom_id res chain seq x y z
N MET A 1 -15.83 -21.10 -6.47
CA MET A 1 -14.70 -20.18 -6.25
C MET A 1 -13.77 -20.08 -7.46
N ARG A 2 -13.15 -21.15 -7.96
CA ARG A 2 -12.22 -21.07 -9.12
C ARG A 2 -12.78 -20.37 -10.35
N SER A 3 -14.06 -20.51 -10.65
CA SER A 3 -14.72 -19.87 -11.80
C SER A 3 -14.91 -18.35 -11.64
N LEU A 4 -14.64 -17.81 -10.47
CA LEU A 4 -14.76 -16.37 -10.19
C LEU A 4 -13.47 -15.61 -10.47
N PHE A 5 -12.33 -16.30 -10.55
CA PHE A 5 -11.03 -15.70 -10.81
C PHE A 5 -10.63 -15.79 -12.28
N PRO A 6 -9.75 -14.90 -12.75
CA PRO A 6 -9.08 -15.02 -14.04
C PRO A 6 -8.45 -16.39 -14.24
N LYS A 7 -8.47 -16.89 -15.48
CA LYS A 7 -7.99 -18.25 -15.79
C LYS A 7 -6.49 -18.42 -15.60
N GLU A 8 -5.77 -17.32 -15.77
CA GLU A 8 -4.31 -17.22 -15.62
C GLU A 8 -3.86 -17.33 -14.17
N TRP A 9 -4.71 -17.05 -13.20
CA TRP A 9 -4.34 -17.11 -11.79
C TRP A 9 -4.26 -18.55 -11.28
N VAL A 10 -3.21 -18.84 -10.51
CA VAL A 10 -3.00 -20.17 -9.93
C VAL A 10 -3.57 -20.21 -8.52
N ILE A 11 -4.52 -21.14 -8.31
CA ILE A 11 -5.19 -21.32 -7.02
C ILE A 11 -4.69 -22.60 -6.37
N ARG A 12 -4.13 -22.47 -5.17
CA ARG A 12 -3.68 -23.59 -4.33
C ARG A 12 -4.61 -23.71 -3.12
N GLU A 13 -5.06 -24.92 -2.85
CA GLU A 13 -5.87 -25.23 -1.67
C GLU A 13 -4.98 -25.75 -0.55
N TYR A 14 -5.18 -25.26 0.66
CA TYR A 14 -4.51 -25.80 1.84
C TYR A 14 -5.26 -27.03 2.38
N THR A 15 -4.53 -28.11 2.65
CA THR A 15 -5.09 -29.34 3.22
C THR A 15 -5.20 -29.30 4.74
N ALA A 16 -4.36 -28.49 5.40
CA ALA A 16 -4.43 -28.24 6.84
C ALA A 16 -5.02 -26.85 7.05
N ASP A 17 -6.26 -26.83 7.55
CA ASP A 17 -7.00 -25.59 7.76
C ASP A 17 -6.60 -24.93 9.09
N TYR A 18 -5.81 -23.87 8.99
CA TYR A 18 -5.53 -22.92 10.07
C TYR A 18 -6.33 -21.62 9.86
N GLY A 19 -7.47 -21.69 9.19
CA GLY A 19 -8.31 -20.55 8.88
C GLY A 19 -7.96 -19.85 7.55
N ILE A 20 -7.11 -20.44 6.71
CA ILE A 20 -6.80 -20.00 5.36
C ILE A 20 -7.08 -21.14 4.41
N ASP A 21 -8.02 -20.94 3.49
CA ASP A 21 -8.47 -22.00 2.56
C ASP A 21 -7.65 -22.03 1.27
N LEU A 22 -7.33 -20.85 0.73
CA LEU A 22 -6.69 -20.73 -0.58
C LEU A 22 -5.49 -19.76 -0.53
N ASP A 23 -4.47 -20.09 -1.33
CA ASP A 23 -3.43 -19.20 -1.79
C ASP A 23 -3.62 -18.95 -3.29
N VAL A 24 -3.84 -17.71 -3.66
CA VAL A 24 -4.02 -17.29 -5.06
C VAL A 24 -2.78 -16.53 -5.49
N GLU A 25 -2.03 -17.12 -6.42
CA GLU A 25 -0.87 -16.48 -7.05
C GLU A 25 -1.28 -15.84 -8.37
N LEU A 26 -0.90 -14.59 -8.56
CA LEU A 26 -1.25 -13.79 -9.72
C LEU A 26 -0.24 -14.02 -10.85
N PHE A 27 -0.77 -14.23 -12.05
CA PHE A 27 -0.02 -14.35 -13.30
C PHE A 27 -0.56 -13.34 -14.31
N GLU A 28 0.27 -12.96 -15.25
CA GLU A 28 -0.13 -12.20 -16.44
C GLU A 28 0.21 -12.96 -17.71
N GLU A 29 -0.62 -12.80 -18.72
CA GLU A 29 -0.37 -13.34 -20.06
C GLU A 29 0.51 -12.37 -20.84
N CYS A 30 1.69 -12.82 -21.26
CA CYS A 30 2.65 -11.99 -21.97
C CYS A 30 2.53 -12.09 -23.49
N ASN A 31 2.36 -13.30 -24.04
CA ASN A 31 2.18 -13.57 -25.46
C ASN A 31 1.54 -14.96 -25.62
N ASP A 32 0.57 -15.10 -26.51
CA ASP A 32 -0.01 -16.34 -27.03
C ASP A 32 0.09 -17.58 -26.11
N GLY A 33 -0.45 -17.46 -24.89
CA GLY A 33 -0.49 -18.59 -23.93
C GLY A 33 0.77 -18.75 -23.06
N VAL A 34 1.70 -17.79 -23.07
CA VAL A 34 2.82 -17.75 -22.11
C VAL A 34 2.41 -16.90 -20.92
N TYR A 35 2.42 -17.50 -19.73
CA TYR A 35 2.09 -16.85 -18.48
C TYR A 35 3.34 -16.61 -17.64
N ILE A 36 3.49 -15.41 -17.10
CA ILE A 36 4.58 -15.03 -16.21
C ILE A 36 3.99 -14.76 -14.82
N THR A 37 4.63 -15.30 -13.79
CA THR A 37 4.24 -14.99 -12.42
C THR A 37 4.56 -13.54 -12.07
N LYS A 38 3.62 -12.86 -11.43
CA LYS A 38 3.87 -11.56 -10.82
C LYS A 38 4.58 -11.69 -9.46
N GLY A 39 4.70 -12.91 -8.91
CA GLY A 39 5.21 -13.11 -7.55
C GLY A 39 4.33 -12.47 -6.48
N GLU A 40 3.05 -12.31 -6.77
CA GLU A 40 2.03 -11.68 -5.93
C GLU A 40 1.08 -12.76 -5.43
N HIS A 41 0.90 -12.81 -4.11
CA HIS A 41 0.08 -13.81 -3.45
C HIS A 41 -0.99 -13.17 -2.59
N ILE A 42 -2.16 -13.77 -2.60
CA ILE A 42 -3.31 -13.35 -1.78
C ILE A 42 -3.88 -14.59 -1.12
N LEU A 43 -4.06 -14.51 0.18
CA LEU A 43 -4.68 -15.57 0.95
C LEU A 43 -6.19 -15.33 1.06
N PHE A 44 -6.97 -16.39 0.94
CA PHE A 44 -8.42 -16.34 1.06
C PHE A 44 -8.92 -17.27 2.15
N GLN A 45 -9.79 -16.73 3.01
CA GLN A 45 -10.72 -17.48 3.80
C GLN A 45 -12.05 -17.48 3.07
N VAL A 46 -12.54 -18.66 2.70
CA VAL A 46 -13.78 -18.83 1.92
C VAL A 46 -14.91 -19.30 2.82
N LYS A 47 -16.03 -18.63 2.74
CA LYS A 47 -17.29 -19.05 3.34
C LYS A 47 -18.37 -19.11 2.26
N THR A 48 -19.32 -20.00 2.43
CA THR A 48 -20.42 -20.19 1.45
C THR A 48 -21.76 -20.00 2.13
N THR A 49 -22.70 -19.44 1.38
CA THR A 49 -24.09 -19.30 1.81
C THR A 49 -25.03 -19.51 0.63
N ASN A 50 -26.27 -19.89 0.91
CA ASN A 50 -27.35 -19.95 -0.07
C ASN A 50 -28.34 -18.78 0.09
N ASP A 51 -28.10 -17.92 1.05
CA ASP A 51 -28.98 -16.79 1.35
C ASP A 51 -28.13 -15.58 1.76
N ILE A 52 -28.16 -14.54 0.94
CA ILE A 52 -27.50 -13.27 1.17
C ILE A 52 -28.50 -12.23 1.67
N GLU A 53 -28.48 -11.97 2.96
CA GLU A 53 -29.27 -10.89 3.54
C GLU A 53 -28.48 -9.57 3.53
N VAL A 54 -28.89 -8.65 2.65
CA VAL A 54 -28.30 -7.31 2.57
C VAL A 54 -28.90 -6.40 3.62
N LYS A 55 -28.04 -5.70 4.38
CA LYS A 55 -28.44 -4.76 5.43
C LYS A 55 -27.79 -3.40 5.21
N ASP A 56 -28.49 -2.35 5.59
CA ASP A 56 -27.93 -1.01 5.62
C ASP A 56 -27.04 -0.86 6.87
N LEU A 57 -25.83 -0.39 6.67
CA LEU A 57 -24.88 -0.01 7.71
C LEU A 57 -24.66 1.50 7.64
N LYS A 58 -25.09 2.20 8.69
CA LYS A 58 -24.89 3.66 8.82
C LYS A 58 -23.56 3.92 9.53
N VAL A 59 -22.65 4.59 8.85
CA VAL A 59 -21.36 4.99 9.39
C VAL A 59 -21.34 6.51 9.53
N TYR A 60 -20.97 6.99 10.70
CA TYR A 60 -20.92 8.41 11.02
C TYR A 60 -19.49 8.92 10.95
N SER A 61 -19.32 10.15 10.44
CA SER A 61 -18.08 10.86 10.58
C SER A 61 -17.85 11.24 12.05
N LYS A 62 -16.60 11.16 12.51
CA LYS A 62 -16.23 11.61 13.86
C LYS A 62 -16.14 13.13 13.96
N THR A 63 -15.85 13.80 12.87
CA THR A 63 -15.56 15.24 12.82
C THR A 63 -16.77 16.12 12.52
N ASN A 64 -17.80 15.56 11.88
CA ASN A 64 -19.01 16.28 11.52
C ASN A 64 -20.24 15.36 11.69
N SER A 65 -21.43 15.92 11.57
CA SER A 65 -22.69 15.16 11.70
C SER A 65 -23.04 14.34 10.45
N ASP A 66 -22.17 14.30 9.46
CA ASP A 66 -22.42 13.59 8.22
C ASP A 66 -22.37 12.08 8.44
N ASN A 67 -23.08 11.37 7.61
CA ASN A 67 -23.11 9.92 7.62
C ASN A 67 -23.18 9.38 6.20
N CYS A 68 -22.67 8.15 6.05
CA CYS A 68 -22.77 7.37 4.83
C CYS A 68 -23.50 6.05 5.11
N ILE A 69 -24.27 5.58 4.13
CA ILE A 69 -24.98 4.30 4.24
C ILE A 69 -24.32 3.31 3.29
N PHE A 70 -23.76 2.25 3.85
CA PHE A 70 -23.21 1.13 3.09
C PHE A 70 -24.22 -0.02 3.08
N LYS A 71 -24.41 -0.65 1.94
CA LYS A 71 -25.09 -1.93 1.86
C LYS A 71 -24.08 -3.04 2.11
N VAL A 72 -24.35 -3.85 3.13
CA VAL A 72 -23.40 -4.87 3.58
C VAL A 72 -24.09 -6.21 3.82
N VAL A 73 -23.32 -7.29 3.66
CA VAL A 73 -23.65 -8.59 4.21
C VAL A 73 -22.94 -8.75 5.54
N LYS A 74 -23.65 -9.18 6.58
CA LYS A 74 -23.09 -9.39 7.92
C LYS A 74 -22.71 -10.85 8.09
N TYR A 75 -21.44 -11.10 8.39
CA TYR A 75 -20.95 -12.44 8.63
C TYR A 75 -20.26 -12.56 10.00
N PRO A 76 -20.70 -13.48 10.89
CA PRO A 76 -20.02 -13.73 12.15
C PRO A 76 -18.72 -14.52 11.89
N LEU A 77 -17.59 -13.97 12.26
CA LEU A 77 -16.27 -14.56 12.07
C LEU A 77 -15.63 -14.88 13.42
N ASP A 78 -14.96 -16.03 13.52
CA ASP A 78 -14.22 -16.44 14.71
C ASP A 78 -13.03 -15.50 14.96
N THR A 79 -12.86 -15.02 16.17
CA THR A 79 -11.77 -14.15 16.57
C THR A 79 -10.41 -14.84 16.55
N ALA A 80 -10.37 -16.17 16.66
CA ALA A 80 -9.12 -16.93 16.51
C ALA A 80 -8.53 -16.77 15.10
N LEU A 81 -9.37 -16.69 14.08
CA LEU A 81 -8.92 -16.39 12.71
C LEU A 81 -8.34 -14.99 12.61
N LEU A 82 -9.03 -13.98 13.18
CA LEU A 82 -8.53 -12.61 13.19
C LEU A 82 -7.18 -12.49 13.89
N ALA A 83 -7.00 -13.18 15.02
CA ALA A 83 -5.71 -13.25 15.71
C ALA A 83 -4.62 -13.92 14.86
N THR A 84 -4.98 -14.88 14.02
CA THR A 84 -4.04 -15.48 13.05
C THR A 84 -3.64 -14.48 11.99
N VAL A 85 -4.59 -13.72 11.44
CA VAL A 85 -4.34 -12.66 10.45
C VAL A 85 -3.43 -11.58 11.01
N GLU A 86 -3.66 -11.14 12.25
CA GLU A 86 -2.77 -10.16 12.92
C GLU A 86 -1.33 -10.67 13.06
N LYS A 87 -1.14 -11.94 13.43
CA LYS A 87 0.18 -12.55 13.54
C LYS A 87 0.92 -12.67 12.21
N MET A 88 0.19 -12.76 11.09
CA MET A 88 0.78 -12.78 9.75
C MET A 88 1.29 -11.40 9.33
N GLY A 89 0.81 -10.34 9.99
CA GLY A 89 1.17 -8.97 9.67
C GLY A 89 0.41 -8.43 8.45
N SER A 90 0.62 -7.15 8.17
CA SER A 90 -0.13 -6.44 7.14
C SER A 90 0.37 -6.65 5.72
N ALA A 91 1.58 -7.18 5.53
CA ALA A 91 2.19 -7.31 4.20
C ALA A 91 1.56 -8.44 3.36
N VAL A 92 1.02 -9.47 4.01
CA VAL A 92 0.35 -10.58 3.33
C VAL A 92 -1.17 -10.36 3.43
N PRO A 93 -1.86 -10.04 2.34
CA PRO A 93 -3.30 -9.77 2.39
C PRO A 93 -4.08 -11.07 2.58
N VAL A 94 -5.01 -11.05 3.53
CA VAL A 94 -5.98 -12.12 3.78
C VAL A 94 -7.36 -11.58 3.49
N LEU A 95 -8.02 -12.12 2.46
CA LEU A 95 -9.38 -11.74 2.09
C LEU A 95 -10.39 -12.74 2.64
N LEU A 96 -11.37 -12.27 3.40
CA LEU A 96 -12.59 -13.03 3.65
C LEU A 96 -13.45 -12.94 2.40
N CYS A 97 -13.81 -14.08 1.84
CA CYS A 97 -14.71 -14.19 0.71
C CYS A 97 -15.98 -14.96 1.09
N LEU A 98 -17.13 -14.31 0.99
CA LEU A 98 -18.43 -14.95 1.14
C LEU A 98 -19.00 -15.22 -0.23
N VAL A 99 -19.13 -16.51 -0.58
CA VAL A 99 -19.66 -16.97 -1.87
C VAL A 99 -21.14 -17.26 -1.75
N ASP A 100 -21.94 -16.58 -2.57
CA ASP A 100 -23.34 -16.91 -2.82
C ASP A 100 -23.42 -18.05 -3.83
N ASN A 101 -23.91 -19.22 -3.37
CA ASN A 101 -24.05 -20.38 -4.22
C ASN A 101 -25.20 -20.25 -5.25
N VAL A 102 -26.18 -19.38 -4.99
CA VAL A 102 -27.32 -19.14 -5.87
C VAL A 102 -26.93 -18.24 -7.02
N GLU A 103 -26.41 -17.05 -6.68
CA GLU A 103 -25.98 -16.05 -7.67
C GLU A 103 -24.62 -16.39 -8.29
N ARG A 104 -23.87 -17.32 -7.71
CA ARG A 104 -22.49 -17.67 -8.10
C ARG A 104 -21.55 -16.47 -8.10
N GLU A 105 -21.69 -15.62 -7.11
CA GLU A 105 -20.89 -14.43 -6.89
C GLU A 105 -20.14 -14.53 -5.56
N GLY A 106 -18.99 -13.88 -5.46
CA GLY A 106 -18.21 -13.76 -4.24
C GLY A 106 -18.10 -12.31 -3.78
N TYR A 107 -18.36 -12.07 -2.51
CA TYR A 107 -18.18 -10.77 -1.87
C TYR A 107 -16.98 -10.83 -0.95
N PHE A 108 -16.09 -9.83 -1.02
CA PHE A 108 -14.85 -9.89 -0.27
C PHE A 108 -14.62 -8.66 0.62
N VAL A 109 -13.79 -8.84 1.64
CA VAL A 109 -13.19 -7.77 2.43
C VAL A 109 -11.81 -8.20 2.90
N CYS A 110 -10.85 -7.28 2.92
CA CYS A 110 -9.52 -7.53 3.43
C CYS A 110 -9.53 -7.53 4.97
N LEU A 111 -9.22 -8.67 5.58
CA LEU A 111 -9.24 -8.82 7.03
C LEU A 111 -8.15 -7.99 7.71
N ASN A 112 -6.94 -7.90 7.14
CA ASN A 112 -5.88 -7.07 7.71
C ASN A 112 -6.32 -5.60 7.82
N ASP A 113 -6.94 -5.06 6.76
CA ASP A 113 -7.39 -3.68 6.73
C ASP A 113 -8.63 -3.47 7.61
N TYR A 114 -9.51 -4.47 7.68
CA TYR A 114 -10.68 -4.43 8.55
C TYR A 114 -10.29 -4.41 10.04
N ILE A 115 -9.28 -5.20 10.40
CA ILE A 115 -8.72 -5.19 11.77
C ILE A 115 -8.12 -3.83 12.07
N ASP A 116 -7.21 -3.37 11.23
CA ASP A 116 -6.46 -2.12 11.41
C ASP A 116 -7.38 -0.89 11.46
N LYS A 117 -8.23 -0.72 10.46
CA LYS A 117 -9.02 0.49 10.26
C LYS A 117 -10.36 0.50 11.01
N ILE A 118 -10.93 -0.65 11.32
CA ILE A 118 -12.27 -0.75 11.91
C ILE A 118 -12.23 -1.36 13.31
N LEU A 119 -11.69 -2.57 13.47
CA LEU A 119 -11.80 -3.26 14.74
C LEU A 119 -10.97 -2.60 15.84
N ILE A 120 -9.70 -2.30 15.57
CA ILE A 120 -8.82 -1.66 16.57
C ILE A 120 -9.38 -0.30 17.01
N SER A 121 -9.94 0.47 16.07
CA SER A 121 -10.49 1.80 16.37
C SER A 121 -11.84 1.76 17.10
N GLN A 122 -12.73 0.82 16.72
CA GLN A 122 -14.11 0.78 17.23
C GLN A 122 -14.34 -0.22 18.34
N LYS A 123 -13.57 -1.31 18.38
CA LYS A 123 -13.70 -2.43 19.33
C LYS A 123 -12.33 -3.01 19.70
N PRO A 124 -11.46 -2.27 20.39
CA PRO A 124 -10.08 -2.70 20.66
C PRO A 124 -10.00 -4.04 21.42
N ASP A 125 -11.05 -4.39 22.18
CA ASP A 125 -11.15 -5.66 22.93
C ASP A 125 -11.89 -6.76 22.14
N TYR A 126 -11.92 -6.70 20.79
CA TYR A 126 -12.66 -7.67 19.98
C TYR A 126 -12.16 -9.11 20.15
N ASP A 127 -10.90 -9.30 20.50
CA ASP A 127 -10.24 -10.59 20.73
C ASP A 127 -10.75 -11.31 21.99
N ARG A 128 -11.41 -10.59 22.91
CA ARG A 128 -12.05 -11.18 24.11
C ARG A 128 -13.39 -11.83 23.85
N GLN A 129 -13.90 -11.73 22.63
CA GLN A 129 -15.15 -12.33 22.20
C GLN A 129 -14.85 -13.60 21.40
N GLY A 130 -15.75 -14.56 21.38
CA GLY A 130 -15.60 -15.79 20.54
C GLY A 130 -15.77 -15.49 19.06
N THR A 131 -16.63 -14.53 18.71
CA THR A 131 -16.92 -14.14 17.34
C THR A 131 -17.12 -12.63 17.21
N VAL A 132 -16.81 -12.10 16.03
CA VAL A 132 -17.05 -10.70 15.66
C VAL A 132 -17.80 -10.66 14.34
N THR A 133 -18.78 -9.76 14.23
CA THR A 133 -19.49 -9.55 12.97
C THR A 133 -18.66 -8.71 12.03
N ILE A 134 -18.33 -9.27 10.88
CA ILE A 134 -17.68 -8.57 9.77
C ILE A 134 -18.75 -8.07 8.80
N ASN A 135 -18.69 -6.80 8.45
CA ASN A 135 -19.57 -6.18 7.47
C ASN A 135 -18.86 -6.19 6.11
N ILE A 136 -19.36 -6.97 5.17
CA ILE A 136 -18.78 -7.11 3.83
C ILE A 136 -19.60 -6.23 2.88
N PRO A 137 -19.02 -5.19 2.25
CA PRO A 137 -19.72 -4.37 1.27
C PRO A 137 -20.18 -5.20 0.07
N ILE A 138 -21.43 -5.01 -0.36
CA ILE A 138 -21.96 -5.75 -1.52
C ILE A 138 -21.38 -5.27 -2.85
N GLU A 139 -20.74 -4.11 -2.86
CA GLU A 139 -20.04 -3.56 -4.01
C GLU A 139 -18.71 -4.29 -4.26
N ASN A 140 -18.14 -4.94 -3.23
CA ASN A 140 -16.89 -5.69 -3.32
C ASN A 140 -17.14 -7.08 -3.91
N ARG A 141 -17.49 -7.13 -5.19
CA ARG A 141 -17.72 -8.39 -5.92
C ARG A 141 -16.44 -8.88 -6.56
N ILE A 142 -16.19 -10.19 -6.51
CA ILE A 142 -15.01 -10.77 -7.17
C ILE A 142 -15.10 -10.59 -8.68
N SER A 143 -16.27 -10.79 -9.28
CA SER A 143 -16.48 -10.68 -10.73
C SER A 143 -16.12 -9.31 -11.33
N SER A 144 -16.25 -8.24 -10.54
CA SER A 144 -15.93 -6.86 -10.94
C SER A 144 -14.73 -6.27 -10.21
N GLY A 145 -14.21 -6.95 -9.20
CA GLY A 145 -13.18 -6.45 -8.29
C GLY A 145 -11.78 -6.99 -8.56
N THR A 146 -11.49 -7.55 -9.73
CA THR A 146 -10.17 -8.12 -10.05
C THR A 146 -9.06 -7.10 -9.91
N VAL A 147 -9.29 -5.85 -10.28
CA VAL A 147 -8.32 -4.75 -10.10
C VAL A 147 -7.99 -4.53 -8.63
N ALA A 148 -8.99 -4.53 -7.74
CA ALA A 148 -8.76 -4.40 -6.30
C ALA A 148 -7.94 -5.58 -5.76
N ILE A 149 -8.26 -6.79 -6.20
CA ILE A 149 -7.57 -8.01 -5.79
C ILE A 149 -6.11 -7.97 -6.26
N GLU A 150 -5.84 -7.51 -7.48
CA GLU A 150 -4.47 -7.30 -7.96
C GLU A 150 -3.67 -6.31 -7.11
N TRP A 151 -4.30 -5.22 -6.64
CA TRP A 151 -3.64 -4.26 -5.76
C TRP A 151 -3.36 -4.84 -4.37
N TYR A 152 -4.23 -5.71 -3.86
CA TYR A 152 -3.89 -6.48 -2.65
C TYR A 152 -2.67 -7.38 -2.90
N GLY A 153 -2.57 -8.04 -4.04
CA GLY A 153 -1.39 -8.82 -4.41
C GLY A 153 -0.09 -8.01 -4.43
N LYS A 154 -0.14 -6.76 -4.91
CA LYS A 154 1.03 -5.84 -4.94
C LYS A 154 1.47 -5.35 -3.56
N ARG A 155 0.68 -5.55 -2.51
CA ARG A 155 0.90 -4.96 -1.17
C ARG A 155 2.32 -5.15 -0.65
N ALA A 156 2.87 -6.36 -0.73
CA ALA A 156 4.22 -6.64 -0.24
C ALA A 156 5.29 -5.83 -0.97
N LYS A 157 5.13 -5.66 -2.29
CA LYS A 157 6.05 -4.85 -3.13
C LYS A 157 5.93 -3.36 -2.80
N LEU A 158 4.70 -2.87 -2.63
CA LEU A 158 4.45 -1.47 -2.24
C LEU A 158 5.02 -1.17 -0.84
N TYR A 159 4.83 -2.05 0.12
CA TYR A 159 5.43 -1.88 1.45
C TYR A 159 6.95 -1.91 1.41
N SER A 160 7.54 -2.74 0.54
CA SER A 160 8.99 -2.72 0.29
C SER A 160 9.44 -1.37 -0.29
N PHE A 161 8.68 -0.81 -1.25
CA PHE A 161 8.93 0.51 -1.82
C PHE A 161 8.84 1.61 -0.75
N PHE A 162 7.75 1.65 0.03
CA PHE A 162 7.58 2.64 1.10
C PHE A 162 8.69 2.56 2.14
N ASN A 163 9.10 1.35 2.51
CA ASN A 163 10.22 1.16 3.44
C ASN A 163 11.53 1.67 2.86
N LEU A 164 11.84 1.41 1.59
CA LEU A 164 13.04 1.93 0.92
C LEU A 164 13.04 3.46 0.89
N VAL A 165 11.92 4.10 0.55
CA VAL A 165 11.77 5.55 0.55
C VAL A 165 12.02 6.13 1.95
N ASN A 166 11.40 5.55 2.98
CA ASN A 166 11.57 5.98 4.36
C ASN A 166 13.00 5.79 4.88
N CYS A 167 13.64 4.66 4.56
CA CYS A 167 15.03 4.42 4.94
C CYS A 167 15.97 5.44 4.27
N GLN A 168 15.79 5.68 2.99
CA GLN A 168 16.62 6.62 2.24
C GLN A 168 16.47 8.05 2.78
N ASN A 169 15.25 8.51 3.05
CA ASN A 169 15.01 9.82 3.64
C ASN A 169 15.73 9.97 4.99
N ARG A 170 15.66 8.95 5.85
CA ARG A 170 16.39 8.92 7.12
C ARG A 170 17.90 8.91 6.91
N ASP A 171 18.40 8.10 6.00
CA ASP A 171 19.84 7.95 5.76
C ASP A 171 20.46 9.28 5.30
N LEU A 172 19.75 10.06 4.48
CA LEU A 172 20.20 11.38 4.04
C LEU A 172 20.29 12.42 5.17
N LEU A 173 19.46 12.31 6.21
CA LEU A 173 19.54 13.18 7.38
C LEU A 173 20.82 12.95 8.21
N TYR A 174 21.46 11.80 8.05
CA TYR A 174 22.61 11.37 8.86
C TYR A 174 23.91 11.27 8.06
N THR A 175 23.92 11.60 6.77
CA THR A 175 25.12 11.47 5.94
C THR A 175 25.93 12.75 5.93
N SER A 176 27.16 12.69 6.45
CA SER A 176 28.11 13.80 6.47
C SER A 176 29.20 13.70 5.41
N ASP A 177 29.59 12.49 5.04
CA ASP A 177 30.78 12.25 4.20
C ASP A 177 30.49 11.40 2.98
N CYS A 178 29.25 11.10 2.69
CA CYS A 178 28.89 10.30 1.55
C CYS A 178 28.69 11.16 0.31
N ASN A 179 29.14 10.64 -0.80
CA ASN A 179 28.78 11.17 -2.10
C ASN A 179 27.25 11.03 -2.27
N LEU A 180 26.52 12.13 -2.07
CA LEU A 180 25.07 12.19 -2.18
C LEU A 180 24.58 11.70 -3.54
N GLU A 181 25.30 12.01 -4.62
CA GLU A 181 24.97 11.58 -5.97
C GLU A 181 24.98 10.05 -6.08
N GLN A 182 26.01 9.41 -5.54
CA GLN A 182 26.13 7.96 -5.53
C GLN A 182 25.03 7.29 -4.69
N MET A 183 24.68 7.89 -3.55
CA MET A 183 23.58 7.38 -2.72
C MET A 183 22.24 7.45 -3.45
N VAL A 184 21.96 8.55 -4.12
CA VAL A 184 20.75 8.73 -4.91
C VAL A 184 20.70 7.75 -6.07
N GLU A 185 21.81 7.57 -6.79
CA GLU A 185 21.91 6.60 -7.89
C GLU A 185 21.62 5.18 -7.41
N ILE A 186 22.23 4.77 -6.28
CA ILE A 186 21.99 3.44 -5.69
C ILE A 186 20.50 3.30 -5.29
N PHE A 187 19.92 4.32 -4.68
CA PHE A 187 18.51 4.31 -4.27
C PHE A 187 17.59 4.18 -5.49
N LEU A 188 17.76 5.01 -6.51
CA LEU A 188 16.99 4.96 -7.75
C LEU A 188 17.10 3.61 -8.45
N ASN A 189 18.31 3.07 -8.52
CA ASN A 189 18.54 1.73 -9.06
C ASN A 189 17.80 0.64 -8.28
N ARG A 190 17.63 0.78 -6.97
CA ARG A 190 16.86 -0.16 -6.14
C ARG A 190 15.37 -0.05 -6.40
N ILE A 191 14.80 1.15 -6.35
CA ILE A 191 13.36 1.35 -6.53
C ILE A 191 12.91 1.02 -7.95
N CYS A 192 13.71 1.33 -8.98
CA CYS A 192 13.40 1.01 -10.37
C CYS A 192 13.37 -0.49 -10.67
N ARG A 193 14.00 -1.32 -9.83
CA ARG A 193 13.96 -2.78 -9.95
C ARG A 193 12.75 -3.43 -9.30
N LEU A 194 11.99 -2.68 -8.50
CA LEU A 194 10.76 -3.20 -7.93
C LEU A 194 9.73 -3.35 -9.05
N ASP A 195 9.10 -4.52 -9.11
CA ASP A 195 8.03 -4.78 -10.09
C ASP A 195 6.69 -4.19 -9.61
N ILE A 196 6.66 -2.88 -9.45
CA ILE A 196 5.44 -2.09 -9.20
C ILE A 196 5.10 -1.20 -10.40
N TRP A 197 6.08 -0.86 -11.22
CA TRP A 197 5.97 0.11 -12.31
C TRP A 197 5.29 -0.43 -13.56
N SER A 198 5.08 -1.73 -13.65
CA SER A 198 4.31 -2.38 -14.72
C SER A 198 2.83 -2.02 -14.69
N ASP A 199 2.31 -1.64 -13.53
CA ASP A 199 0.93 -1.17 -13.40
C ASP A 199 0.74 0.19 -14.08
N GLN A 200 -0.32 0.30 -14.90
CA GLN A 200 -0.56 1.50 -15.70
C GLN A 200 -0.68 2.78 -14.86
N ARG A 201 -1.23 2.70 -13.65
CA ARG A 201 -1.37 3.87 -12.77
C ARG A 201 -0.04 4.28 -12.16
N LEU A 202 0.74 3.31 -11.70
CA LEU A 202 2.08 3.55 -11.16
C LEU A 202 3.06 4.00 -12.25
N LYS A 203 2.86 3.58 -13.49
CA LYS A 203 3.64 4.05 -14.63
C LYS A 203 3.54 5.57 -14.82
N LEU A 204 2.36 6.14 -14.65
CA LEU A 204 2.20 7.61 -14.71
C LEU A 204 2.98 8.32 -13.59
N PHE A 205 2.97 7.78 -12.37
CA PHE A 205 3.80 8.32 -11.28
C PHE A 205 5.29 8.16 -11.59
N LYS A 206 5.69 7.03 -12.14
CA LYS A 206 7.09 6.82 -12.55
C LYS A 206 7.52 7.86 -13.59
N GLU A 207 6.72 8.12 -14.60
CA GLU A 207 7.02 9.14 -15.61
C GLU A 207 7.17 10.54 -14.99
N GLN A 208 6.36 10.89 -13.99
CA GLN A 208 6.50 12.14 -13.23
C GLN A 208 7.80 12.17 -12.41
N ILE A 209 8.14 11.08 -11.74
CA ILE A 209 9.38 10.95 -10.98
C ILE A 209 10.59 11.06 -11.91
N ASP A 210 10.59 10.35 -13.04
CA ASP A 210 11.65 10.38 -14.04
C ASP A 210 11.82 11.81 -14.61
N TYR A 211 10.72 12.48 -14.93
CA TYR A 211 10.74 13.89 -15.37
C TYR A 211 11.32 14.81 -14.32
N TYR A 212 10.94 14.65 -13.04
CA TYR A 212 11.43 15.43 -11.94
C TYR A 212 12.95 15.23 -11.74
N ILE A 213 13.43 13.98 -11.77
CA ILE A 213 14.85 13.64 -11.68
C ILE A 213 15.63 14.33 -12.82
N GLU A 214 15.11 14.25 -14.04
CA GLU A 214 15.80 14.79 -15.20
C GLU A 214 15.85 16.33 -15.22
N HIS A 215 14.79 17.00 -14.73
CA HIS A 215 14.61 18.44 -14.95
C HIS A 215 14.80 19.29 -13.69
N HIS A 216 14.62 18.74 -12.50
CA HIS A 216 14.50 19.52 -11.26
C HIS A 216 15.50 19.16 -10.16
N SER A 217 15.83 17.89 -9.95
CA SER A 217 16.58 17.50 -8.75
C SER A 217 18.05 17.92 -8.80
N THR A 218 18.83 17.34 -9.70
CA THR A 218 20.27 17.64 -9.80
C THR A 218 20.54 18.96 -10.53
N LYS A 219 19.90 19.18 -11.67
CA LYS A 219 20.10 20.41 -12.47
C LYS A 219 19.67 21.66 -11.73
N GLN A 220 18.59 21.62 -10.97
CA GLN A 220 18.16 22.78 -10.19
C GLN A 220 19.11 23.07 -9.03
N ALA A 221 19.59 22.05 -8.35
CA ALA A 221 20.62 22.22 -7.34
C ALA A 221 21.91 22.81 -7.94
N ASP A 222 22.35 22.30 -9.09
CA ASP A 222 23.52 22.83 -9.80
C ASP A 222 23.37 24.32 -10.20
N ILE A 223 22.20 24.73 -10.67
CA ILE A 223 21.90 26.12 -11.00
C ILE A 223 22.05 26.99 -9.75
N ILE A 224 21.41 26.63 -8.64
CA ILE A 224 21.46 27.39 -7.38
C ILE A 224 22.87 27.47 -6.86
N ILE A 225 23.65 26.39 -6.92
CA ILE A 225 25.05 26.34 -6.48
C ILE A 225 25.92 27.22 -7.37
N ASN A 226 25.77 27.14 -8.69
CA ASN A 226 26.55 27.98 -9.63
C ASN A 226 26.26 29.47 -9.46
N ASP A 227 24.99 29.85 -9.28
CA ASP A 227 24.61 31.22 -8.98
C ASP A 227 25.26 31.73 -7.67
N ALA A 228 25.36 30.88 -6.64
CA ALA A 228 26.03 31.22 -5.40
C ALA A 228 27.57 31.41 -5.60
N ILE A 229 28.19 30.53 -6.40
CA ILE A 229 29.61 30.64 -6.77
C ILE A 229 29.85 31.93 -7.55
N GLU A 230 29.00 32.30 -8.50
CA GLU A 230 29.10 33.55 -9.26
C GLU A 230 28.99 34.80 -8.36
N ARG A 231 28.22 34.72 -7.27
CA ARG A 231 28.15 35.76 -6.24
C ARG A 231 29.37 35.79 -5.32
N GLY A 232 30.33 34.88 -5.48
CA GLY A 232 31.53 34.77 -4.67
C GLY A 232 31.31 34.05 -3.32
N GLU A 233 30.24 33.31 -3.18
CA GLU A 233 29.96 32.49 -2.00
C GLU A 233 30.81 31.23 -2.04
N ASN A 234 31.35 30.81 -0.89
CA ASN A 234 32.01 29.52 -0.77
C ASN A 234 30.99 28.42 -0.44
N VAL A 235 30.53 27.73 -1.48
CA VAL A 235 29.45 26.72 -1.37
C VAL A 235 29.87 25.42 -0.69
N ASP A 236 31.18 25.18 -0.59
CA ASP A 236 31.75 23.99 0.05
C ASP A 236 32.21 24.27 1.49
N GLU A 237 32.16 25.54 1.95
CA GLU A 237 32.45 25.86 3.33
C GLU A 237 31.41 25.31 4.28
N PRO A 238 31.81 24.65 5.38
CA PRO A 238 30.90 24.18 6.38
C PRO A 238 30.07 25.32 6.98
N ILE A 239 28.74 25.22 6.90
CA ILE A 239 27.83 26.17 7.55
C ILE A 239 27.37 25.67 8.91
N TRP A 240 27.63 24.38 9.21
CA TRP A 240 27.30 23.74 10.47
C TRP A 240 28.21 22.54 10.73
N GLU A 241 28.73 22.48 11.96
CA GLU A 241 29.47 21.34 12.48
C GLU A 241 28.62 20.62 13.53
N GLY A 242 28.16 19.41 13.21
CA GLY A 242 27.29 18.62 14.09
C GLY A 242 28.05 17.83 15.14
N THR A 243 27.56 17.85 16.36
CA THR A 243 28.14 17.09 17.49
C THR A 243 27.75 15.62 17.48
N TYR A 244 26.76 15.19 16.70
CA TYR A 244 26.26 13.84 16.65
C TYR A 244 26.13 13.37 15.19
N CYS A 245 27.04 12.52 14.75
CA CYS A 245 26.99 11.73 13.49
C CYS A 245 26.70 12.47 12.17
N MET A 246 26.53 13.76 12.19
CA MET A 246 26.40 14.62 11.02
C MET A 246 27.69 15.43 10.94
N GLY A 247 28.59 15.09 10.03
CA GLY A 247 29.78 15.87 9.77
C GLY A 247 29.48 17.28 9.28
N GLU A 248 30.44 17.88 8.68
CA GLU A 248 30.35 19.25 8.11
C GLU A 248 29.24 19.27 7.03
N VAL A 249 28.28 20.18 7.16
CA VAL A 249 27.21 20.41 6.20
C VAL A 249 27.44 21.74 5.51
N SER A 250 27.72 21.74 4.22
CA SER A 250 27.90 22.93 3.39
C SER A 250 26.58 23.38 2.74
N PHE A 251 26.57 24.57 2.15
CA PHE A 251 25.49 25.09 1.35
C PHE A 251 25.12 24.13 0.20
N ARG A 252 26.12 23.51 -0.44
CA ARG A 252 25.93 22.50 -1.50
C ARG A 252 25.09 21.32 -0.99
N HIS A 253 25.45 20.77 0.16
CA HIS A 253 24.72 19.64 0.75
C HIS A 253 23.26 19.99 1.06
N VAL A 254 23.03 21.16 1.66
CA VAL A 254 21.67 21.62 1.99
C VAL A 254 20.82 21.74 0.73
N THR A 255 21.38 22.34 -0.33
CA THR A 255 20.68 22.55 -1.60
C THR A 255 20.32 21.19 -2.26
N GLN A 256 21.27 20.27 -2.32
CA GLN A 256 21.04 18.92 -2.86
C GLN A 256 19.98 18.16 -2.07
N ILE A 257 20.05 18.20 -0.74
CA ILE A 257 19.07 17.56 0.14
C ILE A 257 17.67 18.15 -0.08
N GLN A 258 17.53 19.47 -0.20
CA GLN A 258 16.25 20.12 -0.45
C GLN A 258 15.62 19.68 -1.78
N GLU A 259 16.42 19.58 -2.83
CA GLU A 259 15.91 19.11 -4.13
C GLU A 259 15.51 17.64 -4.08
N LEU A 260 16.20 16.81 -3.30
CA LEU A 260 15.84 15.42 -3.09
C LEU A 260 14.54 15.27 -2.28
N HIS A 261 14.29 16.11 -1.29
CA HIS A 261 13.03 16.08 -0.55
C HIS A 261 11.82 16.27 -1.45
N ARG A 262 11.90 17.10 -2.46
CA ARG A 262 10.83 17.26 -3.46
C ARG A 262 10.54 15.97 -4.23
N LEU A 263 11.58 15.17 -4.52
CA LEU A 263 11.40 13.85 -5.13
C LEU A 263 10.65 12.88 -4.20
N TRP A 264 11.02 12.88 -2.90
CA TRP A 264 10.32 12.04 -1.93
C TRP A 264 8.86 12.42 -1.73
N ASP A 265 8.54 13.70 -1.73
CA ASP A 265 7.16 14.16 -1.66
C ASP A 265 6.32 13.55 -2.80
N GLN A 266 6.87 13.49 -4.00
CA GLN A 266 6.23 12.81 -5.13
C GLN A 266 6.04 11.30 -4.88
N MET A 267 7.02 10.64 -4.28
CA MET A 267 6.91 9.21 -3.96
C MET A 267 5.90 8.94 -2.83
N CYS A 268 5.73 9.86 -1.88
CA CYS A 268 4.73 9.75 -0.82
C CYS A 268 3.30 9.74 -1.36
N ILE A 269 3.02 10.40 -2.48
CA ILE A 269 1.70 10.37 -3.14
C ILE A 269 1.27 8.93 -3.47
N ILE A 270 2.20 8.05 -3.81
CA ILE A 270 1.89 6.64 -4.08
C ILE A 270 1.39 5.95 -2.79
N SER A 271 1.96 6.29 -1.64
CA SER A 271 1.51 5.77 -0.35
C SER A 271 0.09 6.23 -0.02
N ASP A 272 -0.18 7.53 -0.19
CA ASP A 272 -1.49 8.11 0.08
C ASP A 272 -2.56 7.52 -0.82
N MET A 273 -2.25 7.37 -2.13
CA MET A 273 -3.13 6.72 -3.08
C MET A 273 -3.43 5.27 -2.66
N TYR A 274 -2.41 4.52 -2.21
CA TYR A 274 -2.62 3.14 -1.80
C TYR A 274 -3.49 3.04 -0.54
N GLU A 275 -3.29 3.91 0.44
CA GLU A 275 -4.12 3.96 1.64
C GLU A 275 -5.58 4.28 1.31
N THR A 276 -5.83 5.30 0.49
CA THR A 276 -7.17 5.82 0.23
C THR A 276 -7.93 5.01 -0.79
N ASP A 277 -7.32 4.71 -1.93
CA ASP A 277 -8.00 4.15 -3.09
C ASP A 277 -8.08 2.61 -3.04
N TYR A 278 -7.25 1.96 -2.19
CA TYR A 278 -7.19 0.50 -2.14
C TYR A 278 -7.42 -0.09 -0.76
N ARG A 279 -6.84 0.48 0.30
CA ARG A 279 -7.08 -0.05 1.64
C ARG A 279 -8.42 0.38 2.22
N GLU A 280 -8.79 1.64 2.07
CA GLU A 280 -10.01 2.20 2.67
C GLU A 280 -11.23 2.11 1.76
N ALA A 281 -11.06 2.25 0.45
CA ALA A 281 -12.17 2.24 -0.52
C ALA A 281 -13.01 0.95 -0.49
N TYR A 282 -12.41 -0.18 -0.11
CA TYR A 282 -13.08 -1.48 -0.04
C TYR A 282 -13.54 -1.86 1.38
N LEU A 283 -13.51 -0.91 2.32
CA LEU A 283 -14.01 -1.09 3.67
C LEU A 283 -15.34 -0.35 3.86
N PRO A 284 -16.23 -0.85 4.71
CA PRO A 284 -17.45 -0.14 5.09
C PRO A 284 -17.14 0.92 6.14
N THR A 285 -16.30 1.86 5.79
CA THR A 285 -15.88 2.98 6.66
C THR A 285 -16.05 4.31 5.96
N TYR A 286 -16.28 5.36 6.73
CA TYR A 286 -16.36 6.71 6.20
C TYR A 286 -14.97 7.34 6.27
N TYR A 287 -14.39 7.63 5.12
CA TYR A 287 -13.01 8.12 4.95
C TYR A 287 -12.59 9.17 5.98
N TRP A 288 -13.44 10.19 6.18
CA TRP A 288 -13.15 11.28 7.10
C TRP A 288 -13.18 10.89 8.59
N SER A 289 -13.76 9.75 8.93
CA SER A 289 -13.81 9.27 10.30
C SER A 289 -12.54 8.55 10.75
N VAL A 290 -11.66 8.17 9.81
CA VAL A 290 -10.46 7.37 10.07
C VAL A 290 -9.18 8.17 9.86
N VAL A 291 -9.15 9.03 8.85
CA VAL A 291 -7.92 9.73 8.42
C VAL A 291 -7.69 11.07 9.15
N ASN A 292 -8.72 11.68 9.72
CA ASN A 292 -8.60 12.99 10.39
C ASN A 292 -8.45 12.87 11.93
N GLU A 293 -7.91 11.80 12.42
CA GLU A 293 -7.38 11.63 13.77
C GLU A 293 -5.84 11.76 13.79
#